data_002aefeb5658589f0924aaf8e4998680
#
_entry.id   002aefeb5658589f0924aaf8e4998680
#
_cell.length_a   1.000
_cell.length_b   1.000
_cell.length_c   1.000
_cell.angle_alpha   90.00
_cell.angle_beta   90.00
_cell.angle_gamma   90.00
#
_symmetry.space_group_name_H-M   'P 1'
#
loop_
_entity.id
_entity.type
_entity.pdbx_description
1 polymer ?
#
loop_
_entity_poly.entity_id
_entity_poly.type
_entity_poly.pdbx_seq_one_letter_code
_entity_poly.pdbx_strand_id
1 'polypeptide(L)'
;SYGFQDYFKQHVFVSSITGANVTKGIEEKAERIYQNPEYTFTHIEKSNLPKYAEDFRIIFNAAWSKFPGVSAMSSEQAQKLVQKMKPIIDEQLLWFAYGPAGEPVAFFIVIPDLNQIVKHLNGKLNVWGMIKFVLLKMRGTLTRTCGLIFGVVPEHQGKGVESAIALRFRTAARENPFYPYTTMDMNWVGDFNPKMLRFVSQ
;
A
#
# COMPACT_ATOMS: atom_id res chain seq x y z
N SER A 1 10.76 33.40 -15.82
CA SER A 1 10.67 32.72 -14.53
C SER A 1 10.56 33.79 -13.44
N TYR A 2 9.56 33.70 -12.57
CA TYR A 2 9.32 34.66 -11.48
C TYR A 2 10.27 34.42 -10.28
N GLY A 3 11.47 33.87 -10.49
CA GLY A 3 12.44 33.60 -9.43
C GLY A 3 12.18 32.32 -8.61
N PHE A 4 11.15 31.55 -8.95
CA PHE A 4 10.89 30.23 -8.34
C PHE A 4 11.83 29.18 -8.93
N GLN A 5 12.35 28.32 -8.06
CA GLN A 5 13.14 27.15 -8.43
C GLN A 5 12.44 25.90 -7.93
N ASP A 6 12.62 24.79 -8.63
CA ASP A 6 12.13 23.47 -8.17
C ASP A 6 12.79 23.13 -6.85
N TYR A 7 11.99 22.86 -5.82
CA TYR A 7 12.49 22.44 -4.52
C TYR A 7 12.76 20.92 -4.50
N PHE A 8 11.82 20.14 -5.03
CA PHE A 8 11.99 18.70 -5.32
C PHE A 8 10.97 18.26 -6.36
N LYS A 9 11.22 17.12 -6.99
CA LYS A 9 10.30 16.50 -7.95
C LYS A 9 9.60 15.31 -7.34
N GLN A 10 8.32 15.18 -7.65
CA GLN A 10 7.51 14.01 -7.30
C GLN A 10 7.10 13.30 -8.57
N HIS A 11 7.24 11.99 -8.57
CA HIS A 11 6.89 11.13 -9.68
C HIS A 11 5.66 10.30 -9.33
N VAL A 12 4.81 10.07 -10.32
CA VAL A 12 3.69 9.14 -10.24
C VAL A 12 3.99 8.00 -11.22
N PHE A 13 3.98 6.79 -10.71
CA PHE A 13 4.14 5.59 -11.53
C PHE A 13 2.82 4.85 -11.60
N VAL A 14 2.41 4.47 -12.81
CA VAL A 14 1.21 3.67 -13.03
C VAL A 14 1.64 2.25 -13.37
N SER A 15 1.18 1.29 -12.61
CA SER A 15 1.48 -0.13 -12.81
C SER A 15 0.21 -0.94 -13.01
N SER A 16 0.25 -1.92 -13.90
CA SER A 16 -0.79 -2.94 -13.97
C SER A 16 -0.65 -3.93 -12.83
N ILE A 17 -1.72 -4.18 -12.08
CA ILE A 17 -1.72 -5.14 -10.98
C ILE A 17 -1.69 -6.57 -11.52
N THR A 18 -2.50 -6.85 -12.54
CA THR A 18 -2.67 -8.18 -13.12
C THR A 18 -1.78 -8.45 -14.34
N GLY A 19 -1.10 -7.42 -14.87
CA GLY A 19 -0.25 -7.51 -16.06
C GLY A 19 0.99 -8.38 -15.86
N ALA A 20 1.53 -8.88 -16.97
CA ALA A 20 2.67 -9.81 -16.99
C ALA A 20 4.05 -9.18 -16.77
N ASN A 21 4.14 -7.85 -16.72
CA ASN A 21 5.41 -7.13 -16.76
C ASN A 21 6.04 -6.98 -15.35
N VAL A 22 6.63 -8.06 -14.85
CA VAL A 22 7.59 -7.97 -13.74
C VAL A 22 8.96 -8.35 -14.32
N THR A 23 9.98 -7.58 -14.00
CA THR A 23 11.35 -7.89 -14.43
C THR A 23 11.76 -9.23 -13.82
N LYS A 24 12.18 -10.18 -14.65
CA LYS A 24 12.54 -11.55 -14.25
C LYS A 24 13.43 -11.62 -13.00
N GLY A 25 14.42 -10.71 -12.88
CA GLY A 25 15.30 -10.65 -11.72
C GLY A 25 14.61 -10.24 -10.40
N ILE A 26 13.45 -9.55 -10.46
CA ILE A 26 12.65 -9.23 -9.28
C ILE A 26 11.85 -10.45 -8.86
N GLU A 27 11.26 -11.16 -9.82
CA GLU A 27 10.53 -12.40 -9.53
C GLU A 27 11.44 -13.43 -8.87
N GLU A 28 12.63 -13.66 -9.41
CA GLU A 28 13.59 -14.62 -8.83
C GLU A 28 14.01 -14.27 -7.40
N LYS A 29 14.25 -12.98 -7.11
CA LYS A 29 14.57 -12.52 -5.76
C LYS A 29 13.37 -12.65 -4.81
N ALA A 30 12.20 -12.25 -5.27
CA ALA A 30 10.96 -12.33 -4.50
C ALA A 30 10.61 -13.77 -4.18
N GLU A 31 10.73 -14.67 -5.14
CA GLU A 31 10.42 -16.08 -4.98
C GLU A 31 11.35 -16.76 -3.98
N ARG A 32 12.65 -16.42 -4.01
CA ARG A 32 13.62 -16.94 -3.02
C ARG A 32 13.24 -16.57 -1.59
N ILE A 33 12.78 -15.34 -1.36
CA ILE A 33 12.36 -14.89 -0.03
C ILE A 33 10.98 -15.45 0.32
N TYR A 34 10.09 -15.57 -0.66
CA TYR A 34 8.78 -16.16 -0.47
C TYR A 34 8.85 -17.64 -0.07
N GLN A 35 9.83 -18.38 -0.61
CA GLN A 35 10.08 -19.76 -0.25
C GLN A 35 10.85 -19.91 1.08
N ASN A 36 11.39 -18.82 1.63
CA ASN A 36 12.02 -18.85 2.95
C ASN A 36 10.95 -18.97 4.03
N PRO A 37 10.91 -20.10 4.79
CA PRO A 37 9.91 -20.31 5.84
C PRO A 37 9.99 -19.32 7.00
N GLU A 38 11.07 -18.53 7.06
CA GLU A 38 11.24 -17.47 8.07
C GLU A 38 10.30 -16.28 7.86
N TYR A 39 9.72 -16.10 6.66
CA TYR A 39 8.84 -14.98 6.37
C TYR A 39 7.42 -15.43 6.05
N THR A 40 6.44 -14.73 6.63
CA THR A 40 5.02 -14.93 6.33
C THR A 40 4.46 -13.64 5.71
N PHE A 41 3.68 -13.80 4.63
CA PHE A 41 3.04 -12.68 3.93
C PHE A 41 1.52 -12.88 3.95
N THR A 42 0.79 -11.90 4.49
CA THR A 42 -0.67 -11.97 4.59
C THR A 42 -1.31 -10.62 4.35
N HIS A 43 -2.52 -10.62 3.80
CA HIS A 43 -3.37 -9.43 3.85
C HIS A 43 -4.09 -9.34 5.20
N ILE A 44 -4.64 -8.17 5.50
CA ILE A 44 -5.37 -7.96 6.75
C ILE A 44 -6.72 -8.66 6.75
N GLU A 45 -7.25 -8.82 7.97
CA GLU A 45 -8.63 -9.21 8.24
C GLU A 45 -9.32 -8.09 9.03
N LYS A 46 -10.47 -7.62 8.56
CA LYS A 46 -11.24 -6.54 9.22
C LYS A 46 -11.72 -6.88 10.62
N SER A 47 -11.80 -8.17 10.94
CA SER A 47 -12.09 -8.69 12.27
C SER A 47 -11.00 -8.33 13.28
N ASN A 48 -9.75 -8.10 12.83
CA ASN A 48 -8.58 -7.90 13.69
C ASN A 48 -7.83 -6.59 13.41
N LEU A 49 -8.54 -5.54 13.04
CA LEU A 49 -7.96 -4.22 12.77
C LEU A 49 -7.09 -3.65 13.90
N PRO A 50 -7.41 -3.85 15.19
CA PRO A 50 -6.56 -3.38 16.29
C PRO A 50 -5.13 -3.94 16.25
N LYS A 51 -4.98 -5.24 15.90
CA LYS A 51 -3.66 -5.86 15.72
C LYS A 51 -2.89 -5.18 14.58
N TYR A 52 -3.52 -5.04 13.42
CA TYR A 52 -2.86 -4.45 12.25
C TYR A 52 -2.54 -2.97 12.42
N ALA A 53 -3.30 -2.24 13.23
CA ALA A 53 -2.96 -0.87 13.62
C ALA A 53 -1.65 -0.82 14.43
N GLU A 54 -1.45 -1.77 15.34
CA GLU A 54 -0.21 -1.87 16.13
C GLU A 54 0.97 -2.34 15.27
N ASP A 55 0.78 -3.35 14.42
CA ASP A 55 1.79 -3.80 13.47
C ASP A 55 2.24 -2.67 12.53
N PHE A 56 1.28 -1.89 12.02
CA PHE A 56 1.56 -0.70 11.23
C PHE A 56 2.40 0.32 12.00
N ARG A 57 2.03 0.61 13.24
CA ARG A 57 2.76 1.55 14.12
C ARG A 57 4.21 1.13 14.34
N ILE A 58 4.42 -0.16 14.63
CA ILE A 58 5.76 -0.72 14.88
C ILE A 58 6.64 -0.52 13.65
N ILE A 59 6.17 -0.96 12.47
CA ILE A 59 6.93 -0.84 11.23
C ILE A 59 7.13 0.64 10.85
N PHE A 60 6.06 1.46 10.95
CA PHE A 60 6.12 2.88 10.63
C PHE A 60 7.17 3.61 11.47
N ASN A 61 7.17 3.39 12.77
CA ASN A 61 8.12 4.02 13.66
C ASN A 61 9.56 3.57 13.38
N ALA A 62 9.78 2.30 13.08
CA ALA A 62 11.10 1.79 12.73
C ALA A 62 11.60 2.31 11.37
N ALA A 63 10.72 2.35 10.37
CA ALA A 63 11.10 2.66 8.99
C ALA A 63 11.09 4.16 8.68
N TRP A 64 10.18 4.94 9.29
CA TRP A 64 9.88 6.31 8.86
C TRP A 64 10.20 7.40 9.88
N SER A 65 10.23 7.10 11.20
CA SER A 65 10.43 8.14 12.23
C SER A 65 11.77 8.88 12.15
N LYS A 66 12.74 8.32 11.42
CA LYS A 66 14.06 8.95 11.22
C LYS A 66 14.07 9.96 10.06
N PHE A 67 13.00 10.06 9.27
CA PHE A 67 12.92 11.04 8.19
C PHE A 67 12.57 12.42 8.73
N PRO A 68 13.19 13.49 8.21
CA PRO A 68 12.89 14.87 8.61
C PRO A 68 11.38 15.17 8.45
N GLY A 69 10.78 15.72 9.50
CA GLY A 69 9.36 16.08 9.53
C GLY A 69 8.39 14.92 9.83
N VAL A 70 8.91 13.70 10.06
CA VAL A 70 8.09 12.55 10.48
C VAL A 70 8.29 12.30 11.96
N SER A 71 7.20 12.35 12.73
CA SER A 71 7.21 12.02 14.16
C SER A 71 6.77 10.57 14.38
N ALA A 72 7.27 9.97 15.46
CA ALA A 72 6.83 8.66 15.87
C ALA A 72 5.31 8.66 16.19
N MET A 73 4.63 7.62 15.79
CA MET A 73 3.20 7.45 15.99
C MET A 73 2.93 6.71 17.32
N SER A 74 1.98 7.21 18.11
CA SER A 74 1.51 6.50 19.30
C SER A 74 0.50 5.40 18.93
N SER A 75 0.30 4.42 19.84
CA SER A 75 -0.72 3.36 19.64
C SER A 75 -2.12 3.96 19.45
N GLU A 76 -2.49 4.96 20.24
CA GLU A 76 -3.77 5.64 20.11
C GLU A 76 -3.96 6.30 18.75
N GLN A 77 -2.91 6.94 18.21
CA GLN A 77 -2.95 7.55 16.88
C GLN A 77 -3.13 6.50 15.78
N ALA A 78 -2.42 5.36 15.87
CA ALA A 78 -2.55 4.27 14.92
C ALA A 78 -3.96 3.67 14.94
N GLN A 79 -4.52 3.41 16.14
CA GLN A 79 -5.88 2.90 16.30
C GLN A 79 -6.92 3.87 15.73
N LYS A 80 -6.82 5.17 16.02
CA LYS A 80 -7.71 6.20 15.48
C LYS A 80 -7.63 6.30 13.96
N LEU A 81 -6.41 6.20 13.39
CA LEU A 81 -6.19 6.22 11.94
C LEU A 81 -6.92 5.05 11.27
N VAL A 82 -6.69 3.83 11.74
CA VAL A 82 -7.30 2.62 11.18
C VAL A 82 -8.83 2.65 11.32
N GLN A 83 -9.35 3.12 12.45
CA GLN A 83 -10.80 3.27 12.63
C GLN A 83 -11.43 4.27 11.64
N LYS A 84 -10.76 5.40 11.37
CA LYS A 84 -11.21 6.36 10.36
C LYS A 84 -11.17 5.77 8.95
N MET A 85 -10.19 4.94 8.66
CA MET A 85 -10.04 4.31 7.33
C MET A 85 -10.93 3.08 7.14
N LYS A 86 -11.49 2.50 8.20
CA LYS A 86 -12.29 1.27 8.16
C LYS A 86 -13.34 1.22 7.04
N PRO A 87 -14.10 2.30 6.72
CA PRO A 87 -15.11 2.27 5.65
C PRO A 87 -14.52 2.08 4.23
N ILE A 88 -13.27 2.50 4.02
CA ILE A 88 -12.60 2.45 2.71
C ILE A 88 -11.59 1.31 2.59
N ILE A 89 -11.23 0.67 3.71
CA ILE A 89 -10.31 -0.47 3.71
C ILE A 89 -10.90 -1.61 2.87
N ASP A 90 -10.07 -2.11 1.97
CA ASP A 90 -10.25 -3.39 1.31
C ASP A 90 -9.14 -4.33 1.79
N GLU A 91 -9.52 -5.48 2.37
CA GLU A 91 -8.57 -6.41 3.00
C GLU A 91 -7.50 -6.89 2.03
N GLN A 92 -7.86 -7.10 0.77
CA GLN A 92 -6.96 -7.59 -0.28
C GLN A 92 -5.90 -6.56 -0.70
N LEU A 93 -6.03 -5.31 -0.27
CA LEU A 93 -5.13 -4.21 -0.64
C LEU A 93 -4.10 -3.86 0.45
N LEU A 94 -4.26 -4.38 1.68
CA LEU A 94 -3.36 -4.08 2.79
C LEU A 94 -2.59 -5.33 3.19
N TRP A 95 -1.30 -5.33 2.91
CA TRP A 95 -0.43 -6.49 3.11
C TRP A 95 0.62 -6.23 4.19
N PHE A 96 0.90 -7.28 4.97
CA PHE A 96 1.95 -7.30 5.98
C PHE A 96 2.88 -8.49 5.75
N ALA A 97 4.15 -8.29 6.10
CA ALA A 97 5.13 -9.36 6.21
C ALA A 97 5.56 -9.49 7.68
N TYR A 98 5.73 -10.71 8.11
CA TYR A 98 6.19 -11.07 9.45
C TYR A 98 7.48 -11.87 9.34
N GLY A 99 8.39 -11.65 10.27
CA GLY A 99 9.65 -12.37 10.40
C GLY A 99 9.52 -13.69 11.18
N PRO A 100 10.68 -14.32 11.47
CA PRO A 100 10.72 -15.68 12.05
C PRO A 100 10.11 -15.81 13.45
N ALA A 101 10.14 -14.74 14.24
CA ALA A 101 9.52 -14.70 15.57
C ALA A 101 8.06 -14.21 15.55
N GLY A 102 7.48 -14.02 14.35
CA GLY A 102 6.14 -13.48 14.18
C GLY A 102 6.06 -11.96 14.33
N GLU A 103 7.20 -11.27 14.37
CA GLU A 103 7.30 -9.81 14.45
C GLU A 103 6.93 -9.16 13.11
N PRO A 104 6.22 -8.03 13.12
CA PRO A 104 5.87 -7.32 11.90
C PRO A 104 7.11 -6.62 11.32
N VAL A 105 7.48 -6.95 10.07
CA VAL A 105 8.72 -6.47 9.44
C VAL A 105 8.48 -5.57 8.22
N ALA A 106 7.34 -5.70 7.56
CA ALA A 106 7.00 -4.83 6.43
C ALA A 106 5.50 -4.66 6.28
N PHE A 107 5.09 -3.55 5.67
CA PHE A 107 3.74 -3.35 5.16
C PHE A 107 3.75 -2.78 3.75
N PHE A 108 2.71 -3.12 3.00
CA PHE A 108 2.36 -2.53 1.71
C PHE A 108 0.89 -2.14 1.75
N ILE A 109 0.63 -0.84 1.87
CA ILE A 109 -0.72 -0.29 2.05
C ILE A 109 -1.16 0.37 0.76
N VAL A 110 -2.19 -0.20 0.17
CA VAL A 110 -2.86 0.27 -1.03
C VAL A 110 -4.32 0.55 -0.69
N ILE A 111 -4.90 1.56 -1.30
CA ILE A 111 -6.33 1.90 -1.13
C ILE A 111 -7.01 2.02 -2.48
N PRO A 112 -8.33 1.79 -2.57
CA PRO A 112 -9.09 2.09 -3.77
C PRO A 112 -9.01 3.57 -4.13
N ASP A 113 -8.89 3.92 -5.42
CA ASP A 113 -9.01 5.31 -5.88
C ASP A 113 -10.48 5.76 -5.81
N LEU A 114 -10.85 6.32 -4.68
CA LEU A 114 -12.21 6.81 -4.44
C LEU A 114 -12.63 7.95 -5.35
N ASN A 115 -11.69 8.64 -6.02
CA ASN A 115 -12.01 9.69 -6.98
C ASN A 115 -12.85 9.16 -8.14
N GLN A 116 -12.70 7.86 -8.46
CA GLN A 116 -13.55 7.20 -9.47
C GLN A 116 -15.05 7.25 -9.12
N ILE A 117 -15.39 7.30 -7.83
CA ILE A 117 -16.78 7.44 -7.35
C ILE A 117 -17.10 8.89 -7.02
N VAL A 118 -16.21 9.59 -6.30
CA VAL A 118 -16.43 10.95 -5.78
C VAL A 118 -16.76 11.94 -6.91
N LYS A 119 -16.14 11.79 -8.09
CA LYS A 119 -16.47 12.62 -9.27
C LYS A 119 -17.94 12.56 -9.68
N HIS A 120 -18.65 11.50 -9.34
CA HIS A 120 -20.08 11.34 -9.63
C HIS A 120 -21.01 11.87 -8.53
N LEU A 121 -20.45 12.33 -7.40
CA LEU A 121 -21.23 12.82 -6.25
C LEU A 121 -21.42 14.34 -6.26
N ASN A 122 -20.85 15.05 -7.25
CA ASN A 122 -20.94 16.52 -7.38
C ASN A 122 -20.61 17.27 -6.07
N GLY A 123 -19.61 16.78 -5.33
CA GLY A 123 -19.16 17.35 -4.05
C GLY A 123 -20.14 17.16 -2.86
N LYS A 124 -21.21 16.40 -3.01
CA LYS A 124 -22.23 16.19 -1.97
C LYS A 124 -22.11 14.81 -1.33
N LEU A 125 -21.68 14.77 -0.06
CA LEU A 125 -21.65 13.57 0.78
C LEU A 125 -22.82 13.55 1.78
N ASN A 126 -24.00 14.00 1.37
CA ASN A 126 -25.23 13.83 2.13
C ASN A 126 -25.74 12.37 2.04
N VAL A 127 -26.87 12.07 2.66
CA VAL A 127 -27.46 10.72 2.69
C VAL A 127 -27.62 10.14 1.28
N TRP A 128 -28.08 10.91 0.32
CA TRP A 128 -28.22 10.50 -1.08
C TRP A 128 -26.87 10.25 -1.76
N GLY A 129 -25.89 11.09 -1.47
CA GLY A 129 -24.51 10.89 -1.90
C GLY A 129 -23.91 9.59 -1.36
N MET A 130 -24.17 9.26 -0.09
CA MET A 130 -23.73 8.02 0.52
C MET A 130 -24.38 6.78 -0.10
N ILE A 131 -25.70 6.83 -0.35
CA ILE A 131 -26.41 5.74 -1.06
C ILE A 131 -25.80 5.56 -2.46
N LYS A 132 -25.62 6.65 -3.20
CA LYS A 132 -25.00 6.61 -4.54
C LYS A 132 -23.58 6.07 -4.49
N PHE A 133 -22.80 6.43 -3.48
CA PHE A 133 -21.45 5.90 -3.27
C PHE A 133 -21.46 4.37 -3.14
N VAL A 134 -22.33 3.84 -2.28
CA VAL A 134 -22.45 2.40 -2.07
C VAL A 134 -22.90 1.69 -3.35
N LEU A 135 -23.88 2.22 -4.06
CA LEU A 135 -24.35 1.65 -5.33
C LEU A 135 -23.26 1.62 -6.40
N LEU A 136 -22.47 2.71 -6.55
CA LEU A 136 -21.36 2.76 -7.50
C LEU A 136 -20.25 1.78 -7.12
N LYS A 137 -19.94 1.65 -5.81
CA LYS A 137 -18.99 0.65 -5.32
C LYS A 137 -19.46 -0.77 -5.66
N MET A 138 -20.72 -1.10 -5.42
CA MET A 138 -21.30 -2.41 -5.73
C MET A 138 -21.32 -2.72 -7.24
N ARG A 139 -21.40 -1.70 -8.08
CA ARG A 139 -21.33 -1.85 -9.55
C ARG A 139 -19.91 -2.07 -10.09
N GLY A 140 -18.90 -2.18 -9.23
CA GLY A 140 -17.52 -2.39 -9.66
C GLY A 140 -16.87 -1.17 -10.32
N THR A 141 -17.31 0.05 -9.96
CA THR A 141 -16.73 1.29 -10.52
C THR A 141 -15.27 1.49 -10.11
N LEU A 142 -14.84 0.90 -8.99
CA LEU A 142 -13.47 1.02 -8.48
C LEU A 142 -12.58 -0.02 -9.16
N THR A 143 -11.83 0.40 -10.15
CA THR A 143 -10.86 -0.45 -10.90
C THR A 143 -9.42 0.01 -10.72
N ARG A 144 -9.22 1.19 -10.14
CA ARG A 144 -7.90 1.77 -9.85
C ARG A 144 -7.63 1.81 -8.35
N THR A 145 -6.37 1.71 -8.01
CA THR A 145 -5.90 1.83 -6.63
C THR A 145 -4.78 2.85 -6.54
N CYS A 146 -4.54 3.34 -5.33
CA CYS A 146 -3.42 4.22 -5.01
C CYS A 146 -2.53 3.52 -3.97
N GLY A 147 -1.26 3.34 -4.29
CA GLY A 147 -0.24 2.97 -3.32
C GLY A 147 -0.05 4.13 -2.34
N LEU A 148 -0.43 3.92 -1.08
CA LEU A 148 -0.45 4.97 -0.08
C LEU A 148 0.89 5.08 0.65
N ILE A 149 1.39 3.94 1.14
CA ILE A 149 2.65 3.89 1.88
C ILE A 149 3.23 2.47 1.85
N PHE A 150 4.55 2.41 1.80
CA PHE A 150 5.33 1.19 1.83
C PHE A 150 6.44 1.33 2.87
N GLY A 151 6.62 0.32 3.71
CA GLY A 151 7.63 0.37 4.76
C GLY A 151 8.21 -1.00 5.07
N VAL A 152 9.53 -1.03 5.30
CA VAL A 152 10.26 -2.21 5.77
C VAL A 152 11.17 -1.77 6.90
N VAL A 153 11.17 -2.49 8.01
CA VAL A 153 12.05 -2.19 9.13
C VAL A 153 13.52 -2.29 8.70
N PRO A 154 14.42 -1.45 9.23
CA PRO A 154 15.81 -1.33 8.74
C PRO A 154 16.57 -2.66 8.66
N GLU A 155 16.36 -3.54 9.62
CA GLU A 155 17.04 -4.85 9.75
C GLU A 155 16.68 -5.82 8.61
N HIS A 156 15.54 -5.59 7.92
CA HIS A 156 15.03 -6.43 6.83
C HIS A 156 15.10 -5.75 5.45
N GLN A 157 15.58 -4.49 5.38
CA GLN A 157 15.78 -3.80 4.11
C GLN A 157 16.88 -4.45 3.27
N GLY A 158 16.66 -4.50 1.94
CA GLY A 158 17.63 -5.05 1.00
C GLY A 158 17.75 -6.57 1.02
N LYS A 159 16.98 -7.27 1.87
CA LYS A 159 16.90 -8.73 1.89
C LYS A 159 15.88 -9.31 0.90
N GLY A 160 15.16 -8.45 0.15
CA GLY A 160 14.17 -8.85 -0.85
C GLY A 160 12.73 -8.95 -0.32
N VAL A 161 12.49 -8.60 0.95
CA VAL A 161 11.14 -8.56 1.56
C VAL A 161 10.22 -7.62 0.79
N GLU A 162 10.79 -6.49 0.31
CA GLU A 162 10.08 -5.51 -0.52
C GLU A 162 9.49 -6.14 -1.79
N SER A 163 10.33 -6.90 -2.48
CA SER A 163 9.92 -7.58 -3.73
C SER A 163 8.96 -8.73 -3.45
N ALA A 164 9.17 -9.46 -2.35
CA ALA A 164 8.32 -10.59 -1.98
C ALA A 164 6.90 -10.18 -1.62
N ILE A 165 6.73 -9.11 -0.81
CA ILE A 165 5.39 -8.61 -0.46
C ILE A 165 4.64 -8.06 -1.68
N ALA A 166 5.34 -7.36 -2.59
CA ALA A 166 4.76 -6.86 -3.83
C ALA A 166 4.38 -8.00 -4.79
N LEU A 167 5.22 -9.03 -4.91
CA LEU A 167 4.90 -10.22 -5.70
C LEU A 167 3.69 -10.94 -5.12
N ARG A 168 3.64 -11.14 -3.79
CA ARG A 168 2.52 -11.82 -3.13
C ARG A 168 1.20 -11.08 -3.32
N PHE A 169 1.21 -9.75 -3.20
CA PHE A 169 0.06 -8.91 -3.53
C PHE A 169 -0.43 -9.15 -4.97
N ARG A 170 0.48 -9.14 -5.95
CA ARG A 170 0.12 -9.37 -7.37
C ARG A 170 -0.36 -10.79 -7.64
N THR A 171 0.26 -11.77 -7.03
CA THR A 171 -0.13 -13.18 -7.17
C THR A 171 -1.54 -13.39 -6.63
N ALA A 172 -1.84 -12.89 -5.43
CA ALA A 172 -3.18 -12.97 -4.86
C ALA A 172 -4.24 -12.27 -5.72
N ALA A 173 -3.88 -11.14 -6.33
CA ALA A 173 -4.78 -10.45 -7.26
C ALA A 173 -5.05 -11.25 -8.54
N ARG A 174 -4.05 -11.98 -9.06
CA ARG A 174 -4.19 -12.83 -10.26
C ARG A 174 -4.97 -14.12 -9.97
N GLU A 175 -4.79 -14.68 -8.77
CA GLU A 175 -5.46 -15.91 -8.33
C GLU A 175 -6.95 -15.68 -8.02
N ASN A 176 -7.36 -14.43 -7.77
CA ASN A 176 -8.75 -14.10 -7.50
C ASN A 176 -9.47 -13.64 -8.79
N PRO A 177 -10.35 -14.47 -9.40
CA PRO A 177 -11.05 -14.11 -10.63
C PRO A 177 -12.03 -12.94 -10.45
N PHE A 178 -12.37 -12.59 -9.23
CA PHE A 178 -13.26 -11.48 -8.88
C PHE A 178 -12.51 -10.24 -8.38
N TYR A 179 -11.18 -10.21 -8.56
CA TYR A 179 -10.39 -9.05 -8.14
C TYR A 179 -10.71 -7.83 -9.02
N PRO A 180 -11.26 -6.75 -8.45
CA PRO A 180 -11.83 -5.68 -9.26
C PRO A 180 -10.78 -4.69 -9.79
N TYR A 181 -9.56 -4.69 -9.20
CA TYR A 181 -8.57 -3.66 -9.48
C TYR A 181 -7.60 -4.09 -10.57
N THR A 182 -7.41 -3.24 -11.57
CA THR A 182 -6.54 -3.50 -12.73
C THR A 182 -5.25 -2.70 -12.70
N THR A 183 -5.29 -1.49 -12.11
CA THR A 183 -4.16 -0.56 -12.10
C THR A 183 -3.90 0.01 -10.72
N MET A 184 -2.64 0.28 -10.43
CA MET A 184 -2.18 0.93 -9.21
C MET A 184 -1.34 2.15 -9.57
N ASP A 185 -1.72 3.30 -9.04
CA ASP A 185 -0.95 4.53 -9.09
C ASP A 185 -0.07 4.61 -7.83
N MET A 186 1.24 4.52 -8.00
CA MET A 186 2.20 4.78 -6.93
C MET A 186 2.49 6.27 -6.91
N ASN A 187 1.82 6.97 -6.00
CA ASN A 187 1.86 8.41 -5.89
C ASN A 187 3.01 8.87 -5.01
N TRP A 188 3.57 10.05 -5.37
CA TRP A 188 4.48 10.85 -4.57
C TRP A 188 5.82 10.17 -4.25
N VAL A 189 6.36 9.46 -5.23
CA VAL A 189 7.74 9.00 -5.12
C VAL A 189 8.66 10.19 -5.38
N GLY A 190 9.22 10.76 -4.31
CA GLY A 190 10.11 11.91 -4.40
C GLY A 190 11.50 11.53 -4.90
N ASP A 191 12.17 12.46 -5.60
CA ASP A 191 13.54 12.33 -6.06
C ASP A 191 14.55 12.18 -4.90
N PHE A 192 14.15 12.60 -3.70
CA PHE A 192 14.90 12.41 -2.45
C PHE A 192 14.88 10.95 -1.94
N ASN A 193 14.08 10.05 -2.54
CA ASN A 193 14.03 8.62 -2.19
C ASN A 193 14.52 7.72 -3.34
N PRO A 194 15.82 7.67 -3.62
CA PRO A 194 16.37 6.91 -4.75
C PRO A 194 16.20 5.39 -4.63
N LYS A 195 15.99 4.87 -3.42
CA LYS A 195 15.69 3.44 -3.22
C LYS A 195 14.29 3.11 -3.76
N MET A 196 13.31 3.94 -3.42
CA MET A 196 11.94 3.76 -3.90
C MET A 196 11.84 3.99 -5.40
N LEU A 197 12.49 5.03 -5.94
CA LEU A 197 12.53 5.26 -7.39
C LEU A 197 13.07 4.03 -8.14
N ARG A 198 14.16 3.43 -7.67
CA ARG A 198 14.68 2.20 -8.28
C ARG A 198 13.73 1.02 -8.17
N PHE A 199 13.02 0.90 -7.05
CA PHE A 199 12.04 -0.18 -6.85
C PHE A 199 10.84 -0.07 -7.80
N VAL A 200 10.29 1.14 -7.99
CA VAL A 200 9.09 1.35 -8.82
C VAL A 200 9.37 1.46 -10.31
N SER A 201 10.62 1.70 -10.73
CA SER A 201 11.02 1.79 -12.13
C SER A 201 11.47 0.45 -12.74
N GLN A 202 11.48 -0.61 -11.96
CA GLN A 202 11.80 -1.99 -12.38
C GLN A 202 10.53 -2.76 -12.75
#